data_60c54ab3eb99e40f835ed163da883794
#
_entry.id   60c54ab3eb99e40f835ed163da883794
#
_cell.length_a   1.000
_cell.length_b   1.000
_cell.length_c   1.000
_cell.angle_alpha   90.00
_cell.angle_beta   90.00
_cell.angle_gamma   90.00
#
_symmetry.space_group_name_H-M   'P 1'
#
loop_
_entity.id
_entity.type
_entity.pdbx_description
1 polymer ?
#
loop_
_entity_poly.entity_id
_entity_poly.type
_entity_poly.pdbx_seq_one_letter_code
_entity_poly.pdbx_strand_id
1 'polypeptide(L)'
;MTISDIAKLAGVSSAAVSRYLNGGPLSEQKRAVIQAVVEQTGYSPDAAAQTLRTGKVRQVGVIVPSISSQSVGQITSGIATELGASRYLMLLADTELDEQMELEYLTALQRNHVAGIILLGYDSSPQLCKALKDCRVPVVVTGQRFADLPCVYNDDRSAARDLTRKMLEHGRKNIVSVSYTHLRAHETRHDLV
;
A
#
# COMPACT_ATOMS: atom_id res chain seq x y z
N MET A 1 -22.01 -16.52 13.87
CA MET A 1 -22.90 -15.54 14.55
C MET A 1 -22.99 -14.32 13.68
N THR A 2 -24.16 -13.71 13.56
CA THR A 2 -24.43 -12.56 12.67
C THR A 2 -24.81 -11.32 13.47
N ILE A 3 -24.81 -10.13 12.82
CA ILE A 3 -25.32 -8.89 13.44
C ILE A 3 -26.77 -9.07 13.97
N SER A 4 -27.58 -9.88 13.28
CA SER A 4 -28.96 -10.16 13.70
C SER A 4 -29.01 -10.97 14.98
N ASP A 5 -28.08 -11.90 15.17
CA ASP A 5 -28.00 -12.71 16.40
C ASP A 5 -27.59 -11.85 17.60
N ILE A 6 -26.59 -10.97 17.42
CA ILE A 6 -26.18 -9.99 18.44
C ILE A 6 -27.33 -9.05 18.79
N ALA A 7 -28.07 -8.58 17.79
CA ALA A 7 -29.22 -7.71 18.01
C ALA A 7 -30.31 -8.36 18.85
N LYS A 8 -30.60 -9.64 18.58
CA LYS A 8 -31.55 -10.45 19.39
C LYS A 8 -31.08 -10.62 20.81
N LEU A 9 -29.82 -11.00 21.03
CA LEU A 9 -29.23 -11.20 22.36
C LEU A 9 -29.19 -9.90 23.18
N ALA A 10 -28.89 -8.78 22.53
CA ALA A 10 -28.81 -7.46 23.17
C ALA A 10 -30.19 -6.77 23.31
N GLY A 11 -31.27 -7.33 22.79
CA GLY A 11 -32.60 -6.71 22.82
C GLY A 11 -32.68 -5.37 22.06
N VAL A 12 -31.90 -5.23 20.99
CA VAL A 12 -31.83 -3.98 20.17
C VAL A 12 -32.03 -4.27 18.69
N SER A 13 -32.18 -3.24 17.88
CA SER A 13 -32.26 -3.41 16.42
C SER A 13 -30.89 -3.70 15.82
N SER A 14 -30.85 -4.43 14.69
CA SER A 14 -29.63 -4.67 13.92
C SER A 14 -28.94 -3.36 13.47
N ALA A 15 -29.74 -2.30 13.26
CA ALA A 15 -29.22 -0.97 12.96
C ALA A 15 -28.47 -0.35 14.15
N ALA A 16 -28.89 -0.62 15.40
CA ALA A 16 -28.15 -0.17 16.59
C ALA A 16 -26.83 -0.91 16.74
N VAL A 17 -26.81 -2.24 16.55
CA VAL A 17 -25.57 -3.02 16.54
C VAL A 17 -24.61 -2.52 15.44
N SER A 18 -25.12 -2.28 14.24
CA SER A 18 -24.32 -1.73 13.15
C SER A 18 -23.72 -0.37 13.47
N ARG A 19 -24.45 0.54 14.13
CA ARG A 19 -23.91 1.84 14.58
C ARG A 19 -22.84 1.65 15.64
N TYR A 20 -23.04 0.76 16.61
CA TYR A 20 -22.04 0.43 17.63
C TYR A 20 -20.72 0.00 17.00
N LEU A 21 -20.77 -0.98 16.07
CA LEU A 21 -19.59 -1.53 15.41
C LEU A 21 -18.85 -0.52 14.52
N ASN A 22 -19.55 0.49 14.00
CA ASN A 22 -18.98 1.53 13.14
C ASN A 22 -18.67 2.84 13.88
N GLY A 23 -18.76 2.88 15.23
CA GLY A 23 -18.49 4.09 16.01
C GLY A 23 -19.53 5.20 15.83
N GLY A 24 -20.71 4.88 15.31
CA GLY A 24 -21.80 5.84 15.09
C GLY A 24 -22.49 6.28 16.38
N PRO A 25 -23.36 7.31 16.31
CA PRO A 25 -24.09 7.84 17.47
C PRO A 25 -25.06 6.80 18.01
N LEU A 26 -24.99 6.55 19.32
CA LEU A 26 -25.80 5.60 20.05
C LEU A 26 -25.89 6.05 21.51
N SER A 27 -27.07 5.81 22.17
CA SER A 27 -27.20 6.08 23.60
C SER A 27 -26.26 5.18 24.42
N GLU A 28 -25.75 5.68 25.54
CA GLU A 28 -24.83 4.92 26.40
C GLU A 28 -25.42 3.59 26.85
N GLN A 29 -26.69 3.57 27.23
CA GLN A 29 -27.39 2.35 27.62
C GLN A 29 -27.37 1.29 26.52
N LYS A 30 -27.65 1.64 25.26
CA LYS A 30 -27.58 0.69 24.14
C LYS A 30 -26.16 0.27 23.84
N ARG A 31 -25.19 1.20 23.98
CA ARG A 31 -23.77 0.89 23.80
C ARG A 31 -23.29 -0.13 24.81
N ALA A 32 -23.62 0.03 26.10
CA ALA A 32 -23.23 -0.88 27.17
C ALA A 32 -23.81 -2.29 26.98
N VAL A 33 -25.10 -2.39 26.61
CA VAL A 33 -25.74 -3.70 26.40
C VAL A 33 -25.13 -4.42 25.21
N ILE A 34 -24.88 -3.72 24.09
CA ILE A 34 -24.27 -4.33 22.89
C ILE A 34 -22.83 -4.75 23.21
N GLN A 35 -22.07 -3.91 23.91
CA GLN A 35 -20.71 -4.22 24.30
C GLN A 35 -20.64 -5.50 25.13
N ALA A 36 -21.47 -5.63 26.16
CA ALA A 36 -21.51 -6.83 27.01
C ALA A 36 -21.78 -8.10 26.20
N VAL A 37 -22.73 -8.05 25.24
CA VAL A 37 -23.04 -9.19 24.39
C VAL A 37 -21.89 -9.51 23.43
N VAL A 38 -21.23 -8.50 22.84
CA VAL A 38 -20.06 -8.68 21.96
C VAL A 38 -18.89 -9.31 22.73
N GLU A 39 -18.61 -8.83 23.94
CA GLU A 39 -17.55 -9.37 24.80
C GLU A 39 -17.84 -10.82 25.22
N GLN A 40 -19.10 -11.10 25.63
CA GLN A 40 -19.52 -12.44 26.05
C GLN A 40 -19.47 -13.46 24.91
N THR A 41 -19.79 -13.02 23.68
CA THR A 41 -19.89 -13.92 22.51
C THR A 41 -18.61 -14.01 21.70
N GLY A 42 -17.64 -13.14 21.95
CA GLY A 42 -16.43 -12.99 21.12
C GLY A 42 -16.75 -12.57 19.67
N TYR A 43 -17.93 -11.99 19.45
CA TYR A 43 -18.35 -11.62 18.10
C TYR A 43 -17.44 -10.56 17.49
N SER A 44 -16.85 -10.89 16.36
CA SER A 44 -16.14 -9.94 15.49
C SER A 44 -16.87 -9.87 14.14
N PRO A 45 -17.10 -8.66 13.62
CA PRO A 45 -17.70 -8.52 12.29
C PRO A 45 -16.86 -9.20 11.23
N ASP A 46 -17.46 -10.03 10.39
CA ASP A 46 -16.79 -10.58 9.23
C ASP A 46 -16.52 -9.45 8.21
N ALA A 47 -15.25 -9.24 7.90
CA ALA A 47 -14.80 -8.23 6.94
C ALA A 47 -15.39 -8.46 5.54
N ALA A 48 -15.56 -9.71 5.13
CA ALA A 48 -16.19 -10.06 3.84
C ALA A 48 -17.67 -9.69 3.84
N ALA A 49 -18.41 -10.00 4.93
CA ALA A 49 -19.81 -9.61 5.08
C ALA A 49 -19.99 -8.08 5.16
N GLN A 50 -19.03 -7.39 5.78
CA GLN A 50 -19.03 -5.93 5.84
C GLN A 50 -18.77 -5.31 4.46
N THR A 51 -17.86 -5.87 3.68
CA THR A 51 -17.58 -5.48 2.29
C THR A 51 -18.79 -5.70 1.40
N LEU A 52 -19.45 -6.86 1.48
CA LEU A 52 -20.69 -7.15 0.72
C LEU A 52 -21.80 -6.14 1.01
N ARG A 53 -21.93 -5.73 2.27
CA ARG A 53 -22.98 -4.80 2.68
C ARG A 53 -22.70 -3.34 2.32
N THR A 54 -21.43 -2.91 2.42
CA THR A 54 -21.03 -1.52 2.19
C THR A 54 -20.52 -1.25 0.79
N GLY A 55 -20.18 -2.29 0.04
CA GLY A 55 -19.51 -2.21 -1.26
C GLY A 55 -18.09 -1.64 -1.17
N LYS A 56 -17.57 -1.43 0.04
CA LYS A 56 -16.26 -0.78 0.25
C LYS A 56 -15.26 -1.77 0.82
N VAL A 57 -14.26 -2.10 0.04
CA VAL A 57 -13.08 -2.82 0.50
C VAL A 57 -12.16 -1.81 1.20
N ARG A 58 -11.71 -2.14 2.43
CA ARG A 58 -10.76 -1.31 3.19
C ARG A 58 -9.38 -1.94 3.22
N GLN A 59 -8.91 -2.35 2.05
CA GLN A 59 -7.58 -2.92 1.88
C GLN A 59 -6.88 -2.21 0.73
N VAL A 60 -5.63 -1.86 0.91
CA VAL A 60 -4.76 -1.29 -0.12
C VAL A 60 -3.54 -2.19 -0.28
N GLY A 61 -3.29 -2.62 -1.51
CA GLY A 61 -2.08 -3.35 -1.85
C GLY A 61 -0.88 -2.41 -1.96
N VAL A 62 0.25 -2.80 -1.41
CA VAL A 62 1.51 -2.07 -1.54
C VAL A 62 2.56 -3.06 -2.04
N ILE A 63 3.03 -2.87 -3.27
CA ILE A 63 4.06 -3.69 -3.89
C ILE A 63 5.38 -2.94 -3.77
N VAL A 64 6.39 -3.61 -3.20
CA VAL A 64 7.72 -3.04 -2.97
C VAL A 64 8.81 -3.89 -3.59
N PRO A 65 9.91 -3.28 -4.07
CA PRO A 65 11.01 -4.03 -4.69
C PRO A 65 11.85 -4.82 -3.68
N SER A 66 12.01 -4.30 -2.46
CA SER A 66 12.67 -5.02 -1.37
C SER A 66 12.47 -4.30 -0.03
N ILE A 67 11.95 -5.00 0.95
CA ILE A 67 11.79 -4.49 2.32
C ILE A 67 13.13 -4.28 3.05
N SER A 68 14.21 -4.90 2.58
CA SER A 68 15.55 -4.74 3.15
C SER A 68 16.16 -3.36 2.85
N SER A 69 15.61 -2.62 1.89
CA SER A 69 16.05 -1.28 1.55
C SER A 69 15.55 -0.27 2.59
N GLN A 70 16.45 0.53 3.17
CA GLN A 70 16.09 1.55 4.16
C GLN A 70 15.12 2.59 3.60
N SER A 71 15.29 3.04 2.36
CA SER A 71 14.40 4.01 1.71
C SER A 71 13.01 3.43 1.49
N VAL A 72 12.91 2.19 1.03
CA VAL A 72 11.64 1.46 0.87
C VAL A 72 10.94 1.31 2.22
N GLY A 73 11.68 0.96 3.27
CA GLY A 73 11.14 0.86 4.63
C GLY A 73 10.55 2.17 5.14
N GLN A 74 11.21 3.30 4.90
CA GLN A 74 10.70 4.63 5.28
C GLN A 74 9.43 5.00 4.51
N ILE A 75 9.41 4.80 3.20
CA ILE A 75 8.22 5.05 2.37
C ILE A 75 7.06 4.18 2.82
N THR A 76 7.30 2.88 3.00
CA THR A 76 6.28 1.91 3.45
C THR A 76 5.72 2.27 4.82
N SER A 77 6.57 2.72 5.75
CA SER A 77 6.14 3.19 7.08
C SER A 77 5.22 4.42 6.99
N GLY A 78 5.55 5.38 6.12
CA GLY A 78 4.70 6.54 5.86
C GLY A 78 3.33 6.13 5.30
N ILE A 79 3.32 5.24 4.31
CA ILE A 79 2.08 4.69 3.73
C ILE A 79 1.25 3.99 4.81
N ALA A 80 1.87 3.13 5.63
CA ALA A 80 1.19 2.40 6.69
C ALA A 80 0.53 3.33 7.72
N THR A 81 1.20 4.43 8.07
CA THR A 81 0.68 5.44 9.00
C THR A 81 -0.60 6.08 8.46
N GLU A 82 -0.58 6.53 7.21
CA GLU A 82 -1.74 7.19 6.59
C GLU A 82 -2.92 6.22 6.35
N LEU A 83 -2.62 5.00 5.91
CA LEU A 83 -3.64 3.97 5.72
C LEU A 83 -4.27 3.59 7.06
N GLY A 84 -3.47 3.44 8.13
CA GLY A 84 -3.94 3.15 9.47
C GLY A 84 -4.84 4.25 10.04
N ALA A 85 -4.46 5.52 9.90
CA ALA A 85 -5.27 6.67 10.29
C ALA A 85 -6.63 6.68 9.56
N SER A 86 -6.65 6.26 8.31
CA SER A 86 -7.85 6.13 7.47
C SER A 86 -8.61 4.80 7.64
N ARG A 87 -8.17 3.93 8.57
CA ARG A 87 -8.72 2.60 8.83
C ARG A 87 -8.68 1.66 7.61
N TYR A 88 -7.63 1.77 6.80
CA TYR A 88 -7.33 0.80 5.77
C TYR A 88 -6.29 -0.20 6.24
N LEU A 89 -6.46 -1.46 5.88
CA LEU A 89 -5.45 -2.50 6.03
C LEU A 89 -4.46 -2.42 4.86
N MET A 90 -3.18 -2.39 5.16
CA MET A 90 -2.12 -2.50 4.16
C MET A 90 -1.79 -3.98 3.90
N LEU A 91 -1.84 -4.39 2.64
CA LEU A 91 -1.33 -5.68 2.18
C LEU A 91 0.01 -5.44 1.48
N LEU A 92 1.10 -5.77 2.17
CA LEU A 92 2.46 -5.57 1.65
C LEU A 92 2.92 -6.82 0.89
N ALA A 93 3.44 -6.61 -0.32
CA ALA A 93 4.03 -7.62 -1.16
C ALA A 93 5.47 -7.21 -1.52
N ASP A 94 6.45 -8.03 -1.14
CA ASP A 94 7.86 -7.86 -1.46
C ASP A 94 8.21 -8.70 -2.68
N THR A 95 8.70 -8.07 -3.75
CA THR A 95 9.03 -8.78 -4.99
C THR A 95 10.46 -9.30 -5.02
N GLU A 96 11.30 -8.91 -4.06
CA GLU A 96 12.73 -9.22 -4.05
C GLU A 96 13.42 -8.84 -5.38
N LEU A 97 12.95 -7.76 -6.03
CA LEU A 97 13.44 -7.29 -7.34
C LEU A 97 13.11 -8.22 -8.52
N ASP A 98 12.18 -9.13 -8.34
CA ASP A 98 11.72 -10.03 -9.41
C ASP A 98 10.53 -9.38 -10.14
N GLU A 99 10.71 -9.11 -11.44
CA GLU A 99 9.69 -8.50 -12.29
C GLU A 99 8.48 -9.43 -12.49
N GLN A 100 8.69 -10.72 -12.54
CA GLN A 100 7.62 -11.70 -12.69
C GLN A 100 6.73 -11.72 -11.44
N MET A 101 7.34 -11.65 -10.25
CA MET A 101 6.62 -11.54 -8.99
C MET A 101 5.80 -10.25 -8.89
N GLU A 102 6.31 -9.14 -9.46
CA GLU A 102 5.59 -7.86 -9.49
C GLU A 102 4.28 -7.98 -10.27
N LEU A 103 4.30 -8.62 -11.44
CA LEU A 103 3.12 -8.89 -12.26
C LEU A 103 2.13 -9.87 -11.57
N GLU A 104 2.67 -10.90 -10.91
CA GLU A 104 1.85 -11.86 -10.17
C GLU A 104 1.15 -11.21 -8.98
N TYR A 105 1.84 -10.39 -8.19
CA TYR A 105 1.26 -9.67 -7.07
C TYR A 105 0.25 -8.62 -7.52
N LEU A 106 0.51 -7.91 -8.62
CA LEU A 106 -0.46 -7.00 -9.22
C LEU A 106 -1.76 -7.72 -9.55
N THR A 107 -1.66 -8.91 -10.16
CA THR A 107 -2.82 -9.75 -10.50
C THR A 107 -3.51 -10.28 -9.25
N ALA A 108 -2.75 -10.75 -8.26
CA ALA A 108 -3.30 -11.30 -7.02
C ALA A 108 -4.07 -10.23 -6.22
N LEU A 109 -3.52 -9.02 -6.10
CA LEU A 109 -4.18 -7.90 -5.41
C LEU A 109 -5.49 -7.50 -6.09
N GLN A 110 -5.53 -7.47 -7.43
CA GLN A 110 -6.78 -7.23 -8.17
C GLN A 110 -7.82 -8.31 -7.89
N ARG A 111 -7.43 -9.59 -7.85
CA ARG A 111 -8.33 -10.71 -7.51
C ARG A 111 -8.85 -10.63 -6.08
N ASN A 112 -8.05 -10.11 -5.17
CA ASN A 112 -8.45 -9.85 -3.79
C ASN A 112 -9.33 -8.59 -3.62
N HIS A 113 -9.70 -7.94 -4.72
CA HIS A 113 -10.59 -6.77 -4.73
C HIS A 113 -10.12 -5.64 -3.81
N VAL A 114 -8.80 -5.37 -3.76
CA VAL A 114 -8.28 -4.23 -2.98
C VAL A 114 -8.87 -2.90 -3.48
N ALA A 115 -8.96 -1.91 -2.59
CA ALA A 115 -9.47 -0.58 -2.93
C ALA A 115 -8.55 0.22 -3.87
N GLY A 116 -7.27 -0.13 -3.89
CA GLY A 116 -6.24 0.47 -4.73
C GLY A 116 -4.90 -0.21 -4.52
N ILE A 117 -3.95 0.12 -5.37
CA ILE A 117 -2.58 -0.41 -5.31
C ILE A 117 -1.60 0.75 -5.31
N ILE A 118 -0.61 0.70 -4.43
CA ILE A 118 0.56 1.58 -4.43
C ILE A 118 1.74 0.72 -4.86
N LEU A 119 2.38 1.10 -5.96
CA LEU A 119 3.56 0.42 -6.49
C LEU A 119 4.79 1.30 -6.23
N LEU A 120 5.75 0.78 -5.46
CA LEU A 120 7.09 1.37 -5.40
C LEU A 120 7.86 0.85 -6.61
N GLY A 121 7.72 1.57 -7.72
CA GLY A 121 8.35 1.17 -8.98
C GLY A 121 9.86 1.35 -8.93
N TYR A 122 10.58 0.35 -9.46
CA TYR A 122 12.01 0.45 -9.69
C TYR A 122 12.37 0.15 -11.15
N ASP A 123 11.51 -0.53 -11.86
CA ASP A 123 11.63 -0.82 -13.28
C ASP A 123 10.40 -0.36 -14.06
N SER A 124 10.51 -0.28 -15.40
CA SER A 124 9.45 0.19 -16.30
C SER A 124 9.38 -0.67 -17.55
N SER A 125 9.34 -1.99 -17.38
CA SER A 125 9.20 -2.91 -18.50
C SER A 125 7.91 -2.66 -19.28
N PRO A 126 7.89 -2.93 -20.59
CA PRO A 126 6.68 -2.80 -21.41
C PRO A 126 5.53 -3.66 -20.89
N GLN A 127 5.83 -4.82 -20.31
CA GLN A 127 4.87 -5.75 -19.74
C GLN A 127 4.21 -5.14 -18.49
N LEU A 128 5.00 -4.60 -17.58
CA LEU A 128 4.51 -3.93 -16.38
C LEU A 128 3.69 -2.68 -16.75
N CYS A 129 4.18 -1.85 -17.64
CA CYS A 129 3.46 -0.66 -18.12
C CYS A 129 2.09 -1.01 -18.67
N LYS A 130 1.98 -2.09 -19.45
CA LYS A 130 0.72 -2.58 -19.98
C LYS A 130 -0.18 -3.10 -18.86
N ALA A 131 0.33 -3.94 -17.96
CA ALA A 131 -0.43 -4.49 -16.84
C ALA A 131 -0.99 -3.41 -15.91
N LEU A 132 -0.22 -2.35 -15.66
CA LEU A 132 -0.65 -1.21 -14.87
C LEU A 132 -1.76 -0.39 -15.56
N LYS A 133 -1.69 -0.20 -16.87
CA LYS A 133 -2.74 0.48 -17.65
C LYS A 133 -4.03 -0.33 -17.71
N ASP A 134 -3.92 -1.65 -17.79
CA ASP A 134 -5.06 -2.57 -17.85
C ASP A 134 -5.64 -2.89 -16.45
N CYS A 135 -5.03 -2.32 -15.39
CA CYS A 135 -5.44 -2.58 -14.02
C CYS A 135 -6.84 -2.01 -13.74
N ARG A 136 -7.71 -2.86 -13.15
CA ARG A 136 -9.11 -2.50 -12.86
C ARG A 136 -9.29 -1.71 -11.58
N VAL A 137 -8.28 -1.67 -10.72
CA VAL A 137 -8.28 -0.89 -9.49
C VAL A 137 -7.35 0.32 -9.64
N PRO A 138 -7.62 1.43 -8.93
CA PRO A 138 -6.72 2.58 -8.97
C PRO A 138 -5.29 2.20 -8.59
N VAL A 139 -4.33 2.66 -9.38
CA VAL A 139 -2.89 2.46 -9.12
C VAL A 139 -2.21 3.81 -8.99
N VAL A 140 -1.35 3.94 -7.99
CA VAL A 140 -0.41 5.05 -7.84
C VAL A 140 1.00 4.49 -7.81
N VAL A 141 1.88 5.06 -8.63
CA VAL A 141 3.30 4.68 -8.64
C VAL A 141 4.10 5.67 -7.80
N THR A 142 5.04 5.18 -7.00
CA THR A 142 5.96 6.03 -6.25
C THR A 142 7.42 5.64 -6.52
N GLY A 143 8.33 6.59 -6.33
CA GLY A 143 9.77 6.40 -6.53
C GLY A 143 10.25 6.75 -7.94
N GLN A 144 9.41 6.65 -8.95
CA GLN A 144 9.75 7.04 -10.32
C GLN A 144 8.54 7.57 -11.09
N ARG A 145 8.79 8.19 -12.23
CA ARG A 145 7.75 8.69 -13.12
C ARG A 145 7.35 7.62 -14.14
N PHE A 146 6.07 7.28 -14.15
CA PHE A 146 5.45 6.51 -15.21
C PHE A 146 4.60 7.44 -16.08
N ALA A 147 4.72 7.32 -17.40
CA ALA A 147 3.84 8.04 -18.32
C ALA A 147 2.39 7.54 -18.12
N ASP A 148 1.44 8.48 -18.12
CA ASP A 148 0.00 8.22 -18.07
C ASP A 148 -0.55 7.58 -16.77
N LEU A 149 0.23 7.52 -15.70
CA LEU A 149 -0.22 7.05 -14.39
C LEU A 149 -0.02 8.12 -13.31
N PRO A 150 -0.85 8.14 -12.27
CA PRO A 150 -0.60 8.96 -11.09
C PRO A 150 0.72 8.55 -10.43
N CYS A 151 1.66 9.50 -10.29
CA CYS A 151 2.98 9.22 -9.74
C CYS A 151 3.33 10.21 -8.62
N VAL A 152 4.02 9.71 -7.59
CA VAL A 152 4.65 10.52 -6.55
C VAL A 152 6.14 10.17 -6.53
N TYR A 153 7.00 11.12 -6.88
CA TYR A 153 8.44 10.89 -6.99
C TYR A 153 9.23 12.16 -6.65
N ASN A 154 10.50 11.98 -6.29
CA ASN A 154 11.43 13.06 -6.08
C ASN A 154 12.06 13.49 -7.43
N ASP A 155 12.36 14.77 -7.59
CA ASP A 155 13.15 15.24 -8.73
C ASP A 155 14.65 15.00 -8.52
N ASP A 156 15.03 13.72 -8.42
CA ASP A 156 16.40 13.29 -8.14
C ASP A 156 17.36 13.74 -9.25
N ARG A 157 16.88 13.85 -10.48
CA ARG A 157 17.69 14.33 -11.61
C ARG A 157 18.11 15.79 -11.43
N SER A 158 17.18 16.65 -11.05
CA SER A 158 17.49 18.07 -10.79
C SER A 158 18.38 18.23 -9.55
N ALA A 159 18.09 17.48 -8.50
CA ALA A 159 18.88 17.48 -7.28
C ALA A 159 20.33 17.05 -7.55
N ALA A 160 20.55 15.94 -8.25
CA ALA A 160 21.87 15.45 -8.62
C ALA A 160 22.62 16.45 -9.52
N ARG A 161 21.93 17.03 -10.51
CA ARG A 161 22.51 18.06 -11.40
C ARG A 161 22.97 19.29 -10.60
N ASP A 162 22.12 19.79 -9.70
CA ASP A 162 22.41 21.01 -8.96
C ASP A 162 23.52 20.78 -7.94
N LEU A 163 23.58 19.61 -7.30
CA LEU A 163 24.69 19.21 -6.44
C LEU A 163 26.01 19.15 -7.23
N THR A 164 25.98 18.48 -8.39
CA THR A 164 27.16 18.37 -9.26
C THR A 164 27.65 19.75 -9.73
N ARG A 165 26.73 20.63 -10.11
CA ARG A 165 27.07 22.02 -10.49
C ARG A 165 27.76 22.75 -9.36
N LYS A 166 27.25 22.69 -8.14
CA LYS A 166 27.87 23.29 -6.95
C LYS A 166 29.29 22.76 -6.71
N MET A 167 29.51 21.45 -6.87
CA MET A 167 30.84 20.87 -6.74
C MET A 167 31.83 21.45 -7.78
N LEU A 168 31.41 21.60 -9.03
CA LEU A 168 32.21 22.19 -10.10
C LEU A 168 32.49 23.66 -9.86
N GLU A 169 31.53 24.46 -9.42
CA GLU A 169 31.67 25.87 -9.05
C GLU A 169 32.70 26.07 -7.93
N HIS A 170 32.79 25.10 -6.99
CA HIS A 170 33.80 25.07 -5.94
C HIS A 170 35.16 24.50 -6.39
N GLY A 171 35.38 24.37 -7.70
CA GLY A 171 36.63 23.94 -8.31
C GLY A 171 36.95 22.44 -8.17
N ARG A 172 35.96 21.61 -7.80
CA ARG A 172 36.17 20.16 -7.72
C ARG A 172 36.14 19.56 -9.13
N LYS A 173 37.30 19.03 -9.57
CA LYS A 173 37.47 18.44 -10.90
C LYS A 173 37.27 16.93 -10.93
N ASN A 174 37.56 16.27 -9.82
CA ASN A 174 37.40 14.81 -9.68
C ASN A 174 36.19 14.53 -8.81
N ILE A 175 35.09 14.11 -9.44
CA ILE A 175 33.84 13.82 -8.77
C ILE A 175 33.53 12.34 -8.97
N VAL A 176 33.26 11.63 -7.87
CA VAL A 176 32.88 10.21 -7.90
C VAL A 176 31.43 10.10 -7.46
N SER A 177 30.63 9.41 -8.24
CA SER A 177 29.28 9.02 -7.85
C SER A 177 29.32 7.60 -7.31
N VAL A 178 28.73 7.39 -6.13
CA VAL A 178 28.56 6.07 -5.54
C VAL A 178 27.09 5.72 -5.60
N SER A 179 26.79 4.62 -6.22
CA SER A 179 25.43 4.08 -6.35
C SER A 179 25.36 2.68 -5.75
N TYR A 180 24.16 2.22 -5.43
CA TYR A 180 23.94 0.85 -4.99
C TYR A 180 24.22 -0.10 -6.18
N THR A 181 25.37 -0.77 -6.15
CA THR A 181 25.78 -1.75 -7.17
C THR A 181 25.28 -3.16 -6.86
N HIS A 182 24.77 -3.41 -5.67
CA HIS A 182 24.33 -4.75 -5.25
C HIS A 182 23.13 -5.30 -6.02
N LEU A 183 22.37 -4.45 -6.70
CA LEU A 183 21.19 -4.87 -7.46
C LEU A 183 21.50 -5.32 -8.89
N ARG A 184 22.74 -5.13 -9.37
CA ARG A 184 23.19 -5.51 -10.71
C ARG A 184 24.51 -6.30 -10.73
N ALA A 185 24.84 -7.00 -9.67
CA ALA A 185 26.09 -7.74 -9.59
C ALA A 185 26.23 -8.88 -10.64
N HIS A 186 25.17 -9.18 -11.39
CA HIS A 186 25.20 -10.14 -12.48
C HIS A 186 25.40 -9.54 -13.88
N GLU A 187 25.27 -8.23 -14.09
CA GLU A 187 25.36 -7.65 -15.44
C GLU A 187 26.66 -6.88 -15.74
N THR A 188 27.49 -6.57 -14.76
CA THR A 188 28.68 -5.72 -14.98
C THR A 188 29.99 -6.50 -15.20
N ARG A 189 29.94 -7.75 -15.65
CA ARG A 189 31.17 -8.52 -15.88
C ARG A 189 31.70 -8.48 -17.33
N HIS A 190 31.13 -7.69 -18.24
CA HIS A 190 31.54 -7.76 -19.64
C HIS A 190 31.99 -6.49 -20.32
N ASP A 191 31.93 -5.31 -19.73
CA ASP A 191 32.31 -4.07 -20.44
C ASP A 191 33.27 -3.18 -19.65
N LEU A 192 34.41 -3.71 -19.25
CA LEU A 192 35.59 -2.92 -18.90
C LEU A 192 36.82 -3.57 -19.52
N VAL A 193 37.04 -3.31 -20.81
CA VAL A 193 38.35 -3.31 -21.47
C VAL A 193 38.49 -1.99 -22.17
#